data_67e047bf88a198a9125a00e24366ad6b
#
_entry.id   67e047bf88a198a9125a00e24366ad6b
#
_cell.length_a   1.000
_cell.length_b   1.000
_cell.length_c   1.000
_cell.angle_alpha   90.00
_cell.angle_beta   90.00
_cell.angle_gamma   90.00
#
_symmetry.space_group_name_H-M   'P 1'
#
loop_
_entity.id
_entity.type
_entity.pdbx_description
1 polymer ?
#
loop_
_entity_poly.entity_id
_entity_poly.type
_entity_poly.pdbx_seq_one_letter_code
_entity_poly.pdbx_strand_id
1 'polypeptide(L)'
;MEHNNVFVFDHPLIQHKVSILRDKNTSTKEFRELVSEIAMLMAYEATRDLPLKEVEIETPVAVAKTKVIAGKKLAIVPILRAGLGMVDGFSTLIPNVRVGHIGLYRDPKTLKPVEYYCKLPDDISERDVIVLDPMLATGGSASAAISFLKERNIKNIKFMCLIAAPCGIERLANDHPDVMIYCAAKDEKLNDHAYIVPGLGDAGDRLFGTK
;
A
#
# COMPACT_ATOMS: atom_id res chain seq x y z
N MET A 1 6.34 8.29 20.17
CA MET A 1 5.37 7.33 20.73
C MET A 1 5.28 6.16 19.75
N GLU A 2 5.23 4.93 20.23
CA GLU A 2 4.92 3.80 19.37
C GLU A 2 3.41 3.80 19.09
N HIS A 3 3.03 3.86 17.84
CA HIS A 3 1.63 3.78 17.42
C HIS A 3 1.25 2.30 17.24
N ASN A 4 0.22 1.84 17.92
CA ASN A 4 -0.25 0.44 17.88
C ASN A 4 -0.81 0.02 16.50
N ASN A 5 -1.02 0.98 15.60
CA ASN A 5 -1.54 0.77 14.24
C ASN A 5 -0.44 0.83 13.16
N VAL A 6 0.84 0.69 13.55
CA VAL A 6 1.97 0.71 12.61
C VAL A 6 2.71 -0.62 12.66
N PHE A 7 2.82 -1.27 11.50
CA PHE A 7 3.56 -2.51 11.33
C PHE A 7 4.74 -2.30 10.39
N VAL A 8 5.95 -2.39 10.94
CA VAL A 8 7.20 -2.34 10.18
C VAL A 8 7.71 -3.76 9.98
N PHE A 9 7.92 -4.16 8.72
CA PHE A 9 8.40 -5.50 8.40
C PHE A 9 9.87 -5.68 8.79
N ASP A 10 10.16 -6.75 9.50
CA ASP A 10 11.52 -7.17 9.87
C ASP A 10 11.99 -8.46 9.15
N HIS A 11 11.14 -8.99 8.24
CA HIS A 11 11.42 -10.24 7.53
C HIS A 11 12.69 -10.12 6.66
N PRO A 12 13.68 -11.02 6.80
CA PRO A 12 14.98 -10.91 6.11
C PRO A 12 14.87 -10.80 4.59
N LEU A 13 13.93 -11.50 3.98
CA LEU A 13 13.71 -11.43 2.52
C LEU A 13 13.21 -10.06 2.06
N ILE A 14 12.32 -9.43 2.83
CA ILE A 14 11.85 -8.07 2.55
C ILE A 14 13.02 -7.09 2.70
N GLN A 15 13.77 -7.18 3.79
CA GLN A 15 14.92 -6.31 4.06
C GLN A 15 15.99 -6.42 2.97
N HIS A 16 16.29 -7.65 2.52
CA HIS A 16 17.21 -7.89 1.40
C HIS A 16 16.75 -7.20 0.12
N LYS A 17 15.49 -7.38 -0.27
CA LYS A 17 14.92 -6.76 -1.48
C LYS A 17 14.87 -5.23 -1.37
N VAL A 18 14.53 -4.69 -0.21
CA VAL A 18 14.59 -3.24 0.06
C VAL A 18 16.01 -2.71 -0.10
N SER A 19 17.03 -3.45 0.34
CA SER A 19 18.43 -3.03 0.18
C SER A 19 18.82 -2.91 -1.30
N ILE A 20 18.43 -3.86 -2.15
CA ILE A 20 18.67 -3.78 -3.59
C ILE A 20 17.83 -2.64 -4.22
N LEU A 21 16.58 -2.50 -3.82
CA LEU A 21 15.68 -1.44 -4.29
C LEU A 21 16.26 -0.04 -4.06
N ARG A 22 16.97 0.18 -2.95
CA ARG A 22 17.59 1.45 -2.59
C ARG A 22 18.78 1.81 -3.46
N ASP A 23 19.51 0.82 -3.99
CA ASP A 23 20.73 1.08 -4.76
C ASP A 23 20.41 1.96 -5.97
N LYS A 24 21.16 3.05 -6.13
CA LYS A 24 21.03 3.99 -7.25
C LYS A 24 21.29 3.37 -8.62
N ASN A 25 22.04 2.26 -8.64
CA ASN A 25 22.39 1.53 -9.87
C ASN A 25 21.33 0.51 -10.26
N THR A 26 20.34 0.22 -9.41
CA THR A 26 19.22 -0.67 -9.75
C THR A 26 18.46 -0.11 -10.95
N SER A 27 18.41 -0.89 -12.02
CA SER A 27 17.77 -0.50 -13.27
C SER A 27 16.26 -0.32 -13.10
N THR A 28 15.62 0.46 -13.99
CA THR A 28 14.16 0.63 -13.96
C THR A 28 13.40 -0.70 -14.05
N LYS A 29 13.90 -1.67 -14.83
CA LYS A 29 13.29 -3.00 -14.91
C LYS A 29 13.35 -3.71 -13.56
N GLU A 30 14.53 -3.83 -13.00
CA GLU A 30 14.77 -4.49 -11.72
C GLU A 30 14.03 -3.79 -10.57
N PHE A 31 13.97 -2.46 -10.58
CA PHE A 31 13.22 -1.68 -9.62
C PHE A 31 11.72 -2.03 -9.63
N ARG A 32 11.11 -2.17 -10.81
CA ARG A 32 9.71 -2.61 -10.96
C ARG A 32 9.48 -4.01 -10.42
N GLU A 33 10.38 -4.94 -10.76
CA GLU A 33 10.32 -6.32 -10.29
C GLU A 33 10.39 -6.38 -8.76
N LEU A 34 11.35 -5.67 -8.16
CA LEU A 34 11.50 -5.60 -6.70
C LEU A 34 10.30 -4.96 -6.00
N VAL A 35 9.76 -3.87 -6.55
CA VAL A 35 8.55 -3.23 -6.00
C VAL A 35 7.37 -4.22 -5.98
N SER A 36 7.16 -4.94 -7.08
CA SER A 36 6.10 -5.95 -7.18
C SER A 36 6.32 -7.11 -6.20
N GLU A 37 7.54 -7.63 -6.09
CA GLU A 37 7.88 -8.72 -5.18
C GLU A 37 7.72 -8.33 -3.70
N ILE A 38 8.18 -7.14 -3.31
CA ILE A 38 8.01 -6.64 -1.95
C ILE A 38 6.53 -6.44 -1.65
N ALA A 39 5.77 -5.83 -2.58
CA ALA A 39 4.33 -5.63 -2.43
C ALA A 39 3.58 -6.97 -2.24
N MET A 40 3.96 -8.02 -2.98
CA MET A 40 3.40 -9.37 -2.84
C MET A 40 3.66 -9.95 -1.45
N LEU A 41 4.90 -9.86 -0.95
CA LEU A 41 5.28 -10.36 0.38
C LEU A 41 4.54 -9.61 1.49
N MET A 42 4.42 -8.28 1.35
CA MET A 42 3.68 -7.45 2.30
C MET A 42 2.17 -7.74 2.25
N ALA A 43 1.61 -8.00 1.06
CA ALA A 43 0.21 -8.33 0.87
C ALA A 43 -0.17 -9.61 1.62
N TYR A 44 0.70 -10.61 1.65
CA TYR A 44 0.51 -11.85 2.42
C TYR A 44 0.24 -11.56 3.90
N GLU A 45 1.02 -10.69 4.52
CA GLU A 45 0.85 -10.32 5.92
C GLU A 45 -0.35 -9.39 6.14
N ALA A 46 -0.50 -8.38 5.28
CA ALA A 46 -1.60 -7.41 5.39
C ALA A 46 -3.01 -8.03 5.23
N THR A 47 -3.08 -9.25 4.72
CA THR A 47 -4.32 -10.01 4.53
C THR A 47 -4.53 -11.11 5.55
N ARG A 48 -3.71 -11.18 6.61
CA ARG A 48 -3.75 -12.23 7.65
C ARG A 48 -5.08 -12.29 8.41
N ASP A 49 -5.77 -11.18 8.53
CA ASP A 49 -7.04 -11.01 9.25
C ASP A 49 -8.29 -11.18 8.38
N LEU A 50 -8.14 -11.58 7.10
CA LEU A 50 -9.29 -11.83 6.24
C LEU A 50 -10.18 -12.94 6.84
N PRO A 51 -11.50 -12.70 6.91
CA PRO A 51 -12.42 -13.65 7.50
C PRO A 51 -12.55 -14.93 6.65
N LEU A 52 -12.66 -16.06 7.33
CA LEU A 52 -12.85 -17.37 6.71
C LEU A 52 -14.26 -17.89 7.00
N LYS A 53 -14.83 -18.65 6.06
CA LYS A 53 -16.05 -19.45 6.24
C LYS A 53 -15.80 -20.92 5.92
N GLU A 54 -16.48 -21.79 6.62
CA GLU A 54 -16.46 -23.22 6.32
C GLU A 54 -17.35 -23.52 5.10
N VAL A 55 -16.86 -24.42 4.26
CA VAL A 55 -17.58 -24.98 3.11
C VAL A 55 -17.28 -26.47 3.01
N GLU A 56 -18.22 -27.24 2.48
CA GLU A 56 -17.97 -28.61 2.08
C GLU A 56 -17.49 -28.64 0.64
N ILE A 57 -16.44 -29.39 0.39
CA ILE A 57 -15.91 -29.67 -0.95
C ILE A 57 -15.75 -31.18 -1.14
N GLU A 58 -15.83 -31.64 -2.38
CA GLU A 58 -15.48 -32.99 -2.75
C GLU A 58 -14.02 -33.05 -3.18
N THR A 59 -13.24 -33.88 -2.51
CA THR A 59 -11.85 -34.17 -2.90
C THR A 59 -11.84 -35.46 -3.72
N PRO A 60 -10.73 -35.81 -4.39
CA PRO A 60 -10.64 -37.10 -5.11
C PRO A 60 -10.86 -38.34 -4.21
N VAL A 61 -10.85 -38.19 -2.90
CA VAL A 61 -10.94 -39.30 -1.94
C VAL A 61 -12.23 -39.29 -1.13
N ALA A 62 -12.67 -38.10 -0.66
CA ALA A 62 -13.84 -37.96 0.24
C ALA A 62 -14.36 -36.54 0.29
N VAL A 63 -15.58 -36.37 0.84
CA VAL A 63 -16.11 -35.06 1.21
C VAL A 63 -15.30 -34.50 2.40
N ALA A 64 -14.88 -33.25 2.32
CA ALA A 64 -14.10 -32.57 3.35
C ALA A 64 -14.70 -31.22 3.72
N LYS A 65 -14.68 -30.87 5.01
CA LYS A 65 -14.97 -29.52 5.51
C LYS A 65 -13.69 -28.69 5.44
N THR A 66 -13.74 -27.60 4.70
CA THR A 66 -12.57 -26.73 4.46
C THR A 66 -12.92 -25.26 4.69
N LYS A 67 -11.91 -24.39 4.67
CA LYS A 67 -12.10 -22.96 4.89
C LYS A 67 -11.75 -22.18 3.62
N VAL A 68 -12.63 -21.27 3.24
CA VAL A 68 -12.40 -20.29 2.15
C VAL A 68 -12.60 -18.88 2.68
N ILE A 69 -11.97 -17.90 2.02
CA ILE A 69 -12.17 -16.50 2.41
C ILE A 69 -13.65 -16.14 2.29
N ALA A 70 -14.20 -15.50 3.31
CA ALA A 70 -15.61 -15.11 3.38
C ALA A 70 -15.89 -13.78 2.67
N GLY A 71 -17.11 -13.57 2.20
CA GLY A 71 -17.66 -12.30 1.73
C GLY A 71 -17.03 -11.72 0.46
N LYS A 72 -17.34 -10.46 0.19
CA LYS A 72 -16.68 -9.59 -0.78
C LYS A 72 -15.40 -9.08 -0.11
N LYS A 73 -14.27 -9.33 -0.74
CA LYS A 73 -13.04 -9.52 -0.02
C LYS A 73 -12.17 -8.28 -0.03
N LEU A 74 -11.38 -8.08 -1.04
CA LEU A 74 -10.32 -7.11 -1.06
C LEU A 74 -10.44 -6.19 -2.28
N ALA A 75 -10.14 -4.93 -2.07
CA ALA A 75 -9.80 -3.99 -3.13
C ALA A 75 -8.49 -3.28 -2.79
N ILE A 76 -7.73 -2.94 -3.80
CA ILE A 76 -6.54 -2.10 -3.68
C ILE A 76 -6.77 -0.78 -4.38
N VAL A 77 -6.24 0.28 -3.81
CA VAL A 77 -6.36 1.64 -4.35
C VAL A 77 -4.99 2.29 -4.39
N PRO A 78 -4.24 2.12 -5.51
CA PRO A 78 -2.98 2.84 -5.68
C PRO A 78 -3.21 4.34 -5.80
N ILE A 79 -2.37 5.12 -5.10
CA ILE A 79 -2.27 6.56 -5.32
C ILE A 79 -1.45 6.77 -6.60
N LEU A 80 -2.07 7.38 -7.59
CA LEU A 80 -1.42 7.65 -8.88
C LEU A 80 -0.29 8.68 -8.70
N ARG A 81 0.83 8.53 -9.38
CA ARG A 81 1.23 7.46 -10.32
C ARG A 81 1.97 6.30 -9.65
N ALA A 82 2.83 6.58 -8.64
CA ALA A 82 3.81 5.65 -8.11
C ALA A 82 3.19 4.38 -7.48
N GLY A 83 2.00 4.49 -6.88
CA GLY A 83 1.28 3.34 -6.32
C GLY A 83 0.98 2.21 -7.31
N LEU A 84 0.93 2.53 -8.62
CA LEU A 84 0.72 1.53 -9.67
C LEU A 84 1.78 0.43 -9.67
N GLY A 85 3.03 0.74 -9.31
CA GLY A 85 4.10 -0.26 -9.25
C GLY A 85 3.85 -1.41 -8.26
N MET A 86 2.98 -1.20 -7.27
CA MET A 86 2.65 -2.22 -6.27
C MET A 86 1.48 -3.12 -6.68
N VAL A 87 0.72 -2.77 -7.72
CA VAL A 87 -0.52 -3.46 -8.11
C VAL A 87 -0.27 -4.88 -8.56
N ASP A 88 0.77 -5.12 -9.37
CA ASP A 88 1.06 -6.43 -9.94
C ASP A 88 1.40 -7.46 -8.86
N GLY A 89 2.11 -7.06 -7.80
CA GLY A 89 2.41 -7.93 -6.67
C GLY A 89 1.13 -8.42 -5.95
N PHE A 90 0.17 -7.51 -5.73
CA PHE A 90 -1.13 -7.89 -5.18
C PHE A 90 -1.94 -8.79 -6.12
N SER A 91 -1.99 -8.45 -7.40
CA SER A 91 -2.77 -9.21 -8.40
C SER A 91 -2.23 -10.62 -8.61
N THR A 92 -0.91 -10.78 -8.49
CA THR A 92 -0.26 -12.11 -8.54
C THR A 92 -0.67 -12.98 -7.35
N LEU A 93 -0.68 -12.42 -6.15
CA LEU A 93 -1.06 -13.15 -4.92
C LEU A 93 -2.57 -13.36 -4.83
N ILE A 94 -3.36 -12.36 -5.22
CA ILE A 94 -4.83 -12.37 -5.10
C ILE A 94 -5.44 -12.02 -6.48
N PRO A 95 -5.56 -13.01 -7.41
CA PRO A 95 -5.97 -12.74 -8.79
C PRO A 95 -7.35 -12.07 -8.94
N ASN A 96 -8.23 -12.24 -7.96
CA ASN A 96 -9.57 -11.64 -7.96
C ASN A 96 -9.65 -10.31 -7.21
N VAL A 97 -8.52 -9.70 -6.83
CA VAL A 97 -8.50 -8.39 -6.18
C VAL A 97 -9.13 -7.34 -7.10
N ARG A 98 -9.96 -6.47 -6.56
CA ARG A 98 -10.49 -5.32 -7.31
C ARG A 98 -9.52 -4.16 -7.21
N VAL A 99 -9.36 -3.42 -8.30
CA VAL A 99 -8.45 -2.28 -8.35
C VAL A 99 -9.26 -1.01 -8.59
N GLY A 100 -9.21 -0.09 -7.62
CA GLY A 100 -9.63 1.29 -7.81
C GLY A 100 -8.41 2.17 -8.01
N HIS A 101 -8.58 3.42 -8.40
CA HIS A 101 -7.49 4.38 -8.58
C HIS A 101 -7.87 5.72 -7.99
N ILE A 102 -6.93 6.36 -7.32
CA ILE A 102 -7.07 7.75 -6.85
C ILE A 102 -5.85 8.55 -7.29
N GLY A 103 -6.11 9.69 -7.93
CA GLY A 103 -5.09 10.63 -8.36
C GLY A 103 -5.20 11.92 -7.57
N LEU A 104 -4.08 12.33 -6.98
CA LEU A 104 -3.96 13.54 -6.17
C LEU A 104 -2.84 14.42 -6.69
N TYR A 105 -3.05 15.73 -6.65
CA TYR A 105 -1.97 16.70 -6.80
C TYR A 105 -2.03 17.72 -5.67
N ARG A 106 -0.94 18.39 -5.43
CA ARG A 106 -0.89 19.50 -4.48
C ARG A 106 -1.18 20.80 -5.22
N ASP A 107 -2.27 21.47 -4.85
CA ASP A 107 -2.60 22.78 -5.40
C ASP A 107 -1.44 23.76 -5.15
N PRO A 108 -0.89 24.42 -6.20
CA PRO A 108 0.29 25.26 -6.05
C PRO A 108 0.03 26.55 -5.24
N LYS A 109 -1.22 26.97 -5.12
CA LYS A 109 -1.61 28.19 -4.38
C LYS A 109 -1.95 27.90 -2.93
N THR A 110 -2.75 26.88 -2.71
CA THR A 110 -3.27 26.53 -1.36
C THR A 110 -2.40 25.51 -0.65
N LEU A 111 -1.50 24.82 -1.36
CA LEU A 111 -0.69 23.69 -0.91
C LEU A 111 -1.51 22.52 -0.37
N LYS A 112 -2.83 22.53 -0.57
CA LYS A 112 -3.72 21.44 -0.17
C LYS A 112 -3.75 20.33 -1.23
N PRO A 113 -3.90 19.07 -0.82
CA PRO A 113 -4.12 17.97 -1.76
C PRO A 113 -5.50 18.12 -2.41
N VAL A 114 -5.54 17.93 -3.73
CA VAL A 114 -6.76 17.98 -4.55
C VAL A 114 -6.85 16.69 -5.34
N GLU A 115 -8.03 16.07 -5.31
CA GLU A 115 -8.35 14.91 -6.13
C GLU A 115 -8.61 15.37 -7.58
N TYR A 116 -7.87 14.81 -8.53
CA TYR A 116 -8.10 15.04 -9.95
C TYR A 116 -8.67 13.80 -10.67
N TYR A 117 -8.57 12.64 -10.05
CA TYR A 117 -9.09 11.39 -10.59
C TYR A 117 -9.46 10.44 -9.46
N CYS A 118 -10.64 9.85 -9.56
CA CYS A 118 -11.08 8.78 -8.68
C CYS A 118 -12.00 7.83 -9.44
N LYS A 119 -11.57 6.57 -9.58
CA LYS A 119 -12.38 5.50 -10.16
C LYS A 119 -12.29 4.29 -9.24
N LEU A 120 -13.39 3.93 -8.63
CA LEU A 120 -13.49 2.84 -7.67
C LEU A 120 -14.47 1.78 -8.15
N PRO A 121 -14.34 0.52 -7.72
CA PRO A 121 -15.39 -0.50 -7.90
C PRO A 121 -16.71 -0.04 -7.27
N ASP A 122 -17.83 -0.37 -7.90
CA ASP A 122 -19.17 0.06 -7.43
C ASP A 122 -19.49 -0.47 -6.02
N ASP A 123 -18.94 -1.63 -5.65
CA ASP A 123 -19.13 -2.29 -4.36
C ASP A 123 -17.97 -2.04 -3.37
N ILE A 124 -17.20 -0.97 -3.56
CA ILE A 124 -16.00 -0.69 -2.77
C ILE A 124 -16.29 -0.55 -1.26
N SER A 125 -17.44 -0.01 -0.88
CA SER A 125 -17.85 0.18 0.51
C SER A 125 -18.09 -1.13 1.28
N GLU A 126 -18.23 -2.25 0.57
CA GLU A 126 -18.42 -3.59 1.13
C GLU A 126 -17.10 -4.39 1.20
N ARG A 127 -15.95 -3.77 0.85
CA ARG A 127 -14.65 -4.41 0.76
C ARG A 127 -13.68 -3.89 1.80
N ASP A 128 -12.72 -4.74 2.16
CA ASP A 128 -11.51 -4.28 2.81
C ASP A 128 -10.63 -3.60 1.76
N VAL A 129 -10.18 -2.38 2.04
CA VAL A 129 -9.43 -1.56 1.09
C VAL A 129 -8.00 -1.39 1.57
N ILE A 130 -7.03 -1.66 0.69
CA ILE A 130 -5.62 -1.34 0.95
C ILE A 130 -5.20 -0.23 0.00
N VAL A 131 -4.86 0.92 0.55
CA VAL A 131 -4.30 2.06 -0.19
C VAL A 131 -2.80 1.82 -0.37
N LEU A 132 -2.31 1.99 -1.61
CA LEU A 132 -0.94 1.72 -1.99
C LEU A 132 -0.22 3.00 -2.41
N ASP A 133 0.89 3.30 -1.76
CA ASP A 133 1.83 4.34 -2.18
C ASP A 133 3.25 3.90 -1.77
N PRO A 134 4.23 3.80 -2.66
CA PRO A 134 5.58 3.34 -2.29
C PRO A 134 6.28 4.22 -1.24
N MET A 135 5.89 5.49 -1.10
CA MET A 135 6.59 6.45 -0.26
C MET A 135 5.66 7.16 0.72
N LEU A 136 5.86 6.96 2.02
CA LEU A 136 5.19 7.74 3.07
C LEU A 136 6.16 8.80 3.62
N ALA A 137 6.31 9.91 2.89
CA ALA A 137 7.23 10.98 3.25
C ALA A 137 6.62 11.94 4.30
N THR A 138 5.84 12.93 3.87
CA THR A 138 5.16 13.89 4.77
C THR A 138 3.80 13.42 5.26
N GLY A 139 3.28 12.33 4.71
CA GLY A 139 1.96 11.78 5.00
C GLY A 139 0.77 12.52 4.37
N GLY A 140 1.02 13.66 3.70
CA GLY A 140 -0.06 14.50 3.17
C GLY A 140 -0.94 13.84 2.11
N SER A 141 -0.33 13.20 1.12
CA SER A 141 -1.08 12.50 0.06
C SER A 141 -1.83 11.29 0.58
N ALA A 142 -1.17 10.48 1.43
CA ALA A 142 -1.78 9.30 2.04
C ALA A 142 -2.99 9.69 2.92
N SER A 143 -2.83 10.69 3.79
CA SER A 143 -3.92 11.18 4.66
C SER A 143 -5.10 11.72 3.84
N ALA A 144 -4.83 12.50 2.80
CA ALA A 144 -5.88 13.01 1.93
C ALA A 144 -6.60 11.90 1.15
N ALA A 145 -5.86 10.94 0.58
CA ALA A 145 -6.45 9.79 -0.11
C ALA A 145 -7.41 9.03 0.80
N ILE A 146 -6.98 8.74 2.03
CA ILE A 146 -7.80 8.03 3.00
C ILE A 146 -9.03 8.86 3.40
N SER A 147 -8.89 10.18 3.58
CA SER A 147 -10.03 11.06 3.84
C SER A 147 -11.07 11.00 2.72
N PHE A 148 -10.64 11.13 1.46
CA PHE A 148 -11.53 11.03 0.30
C PHE A 148 -12.22 9.66 0.17
N LEU A 149 -11.54 8.58 0.55
CA LEU A 149 -12.15 7.24 0.58
C LEU A 149 -13.17 7.11 1.72
N LYS A 150 -12.89 7.67 2.90
CA LYS A 150 -13.85 7.69 4.02
C LYS A 150 -15.11 8.50 3.72
N GLU A 151 -14.98 9.63 3.00
CA GLU A 151 -16.12 10.41 2.51
C GLU A 151 -17.05 9.61 1.58
N ARG A 152 -16.54 8.54 0.96
CA ARG A 152 -17.29 7.58 0.13
C ARG A 152 -17.78 6.35 0.90
N ASN A 153 -17.86 6.46 2.23
CA ASN A 153 -18.34 5.41 3.15
C ASN A 153 -17.50 4.13 3.16
N ILE A 154 -16.22 4.21 2.80
CA ILE A 154 -15.28 3.09 2.95
C ILE A 154 -14.77 3.07 4.39
N LYS A 155 -15.02 1.98 5.10
CA LYS A 155 -14.76 1.87 6.55
C LYS A 155 -13.48 1.11 6.89
N ASN A 156 -13.23 0.00 6.20
CA ASN A 156 -12.10 -0.87 6.47
C ASN A 156 -10.96 -0.50 5.54
N ILE A 157 -10.07 0.38 6.01
CA ILE A 157 -8.94 0.88 5.22
C ILE A 157 -7.64 0.48 5.90
N LYS A 158 -6.71 -0.04 5.13
CA LYS A 158 -5.29 -0.20 5.47
C LYS A 158 -4.45 0.65 4.52
N PHE A 159 -3.29 1.06 4.95
CA PHE A 159 -2.32 1.75 4.12
C PHE A 159 -1.03 0.94 4.01
N MET A 160 -0.42 0.88 2.84
CA MET A 160 0.82 0.15 2.61
C MET A 160 1.80 0.98 1.81
N CYS A 161 3.05 1.06 2.32
CA CYS A 161 4.16 1.71 1.63
C CYS A 161 5.45 0.89 1.73
N LEU A 162 6.40 1.12 0.83
CA LEU A 162 7.70 0.47 0.89
C LEU A 162 8.61 1.17 1.90
N ILE A 163 8.71 2.49 1.82
CA ILE A 163 9.56 3.30 2.70
C ILE A 163 8.73 4.39 3.37
N ALA A 164 8.93 4.54 4.68
CA ALA A 164 8.25 5.56 5.47
C ALA A 164 9.22 6.43 6.27
N ALA A 165 8.94 7.73 6.36
CA ALA A 165 9.58 8.64 7.31
C ALA A 165 8.77 8.72 8.61
N PRO A 166 9.41 8.95 9.79
CA PRO A 166 8.74 9.06 11.07
C PRO A 166 7.60 10.08 11.09
N CYS A 167 7.83 11.28 10.53
CA CYS A 167 6.83 12.34 10.49
C CYS A 167 5.62 11.98 9.60
N GLY A 168 5.82 11.20 8.53
CA GLY A 168 4.74 10.70 7.69
C GLY A 168 3.88 9.66 8.40
N ILE A 169 4.52 8.75 9.13
CA ILE A 169 3.85 7.75 9.97
C ILE A 169 3.04 8.47 11.06
N GLU A 170 3.67 9.38 11.81
CA GLU A 170 3.03 10.12 12.89
C GLU A 170 1.80 10.90 12.39
N ARG A 171 1.94 11.60 11.28
CA ARG A 171 0.82 12.33 10.68
C ARG A 171 -0.31 11.39 10.31
N LEU A 172 -0.02 10.32 9.57
CA LEU A 172 -1.06 9.41 9.10
C LEU A 172 -1.76 8.69 10.26
N ALA A 173 -1.00 8.27 11.29
CA ALA A 173 -1.55 7.63 12.48
C ALA A 173 -2.41 8.59 13.32
N ASN A 174 -2.06 9.87 13.37
CA ASN A 174 -2.85 10.89 14.09
C ASN A 174 -4.12 11.26 13.32
N ASP A 175 -4.02 11.47 11.99
CA ASP A 175 -5.16 11.82 11.14
C ASP A 175 -6.16 10.64 11.02
N HIS A 176 -5.65 9.41 11.04
CA HIS A 176 -6.44 8.18 10.83
C HIS A 176 -6.02 7.05 11.79
N PRO A 177 -6.34 7.17 13.08
CA PRO A 177 -5.93 6.19 14.11
C PRO A 177 -6.58 4.79 13.93
N ASP A 178 -7.62 4.70 13.13
CA ASP A 178 -8.33 3.47 12.76
C ASP A 178 -7.71 2.76 11.55
N VAL A 179 -6.70 3.34 10.90
CA VAL A 179 -6.05 2.79 9.72
C VAL A 179 -4.75 2.11 10.10
N MET A 180 -4.63 0.80 9.78
CA MET A 180 -3.38 0.08 9.96
C MET A 180 -2.38 0.47 8.86
N ILE A 181 -1.16 0.82 9.26
CA ILE A 181 -0.08 1.26 8.38
C ILE A 181 0.96 0.14 8.29
N TYR A 182 1.19 -0.36 7.08
CA TYR A 182 2.21 -1.36 6.78
C TYR A 182 3.36 -0.70 6.02
N CYS A 183 4.60 -0.83 6.51
CA CYS A 183 5.77 -0.33 5.81
C CYS A 183 6.91 -1.34 5.78
N ALA A 184 7.53 -1.54 4.60
CA ALA A 184 8.64 -2.48 4.45
C ALA A 184 9.89 -1.99 5.18
N ALA A 185 10.10 -0.67 5.23
CA ALA A 185 11.16 -0.06 6.04
C ALA A 185 10.76 1.33 6.54
N LYS A 186 11.17 1.64 7.78
CA LYS A 186 11.08 2.97 8.38
C LYS A 186 12.47 3.60 8.36
N ASP A 187 12.59 4.75 7.72
CA ASP A 187 13.82 5.51 7.59
C ASP A 187 13.97 6.58 8.70
N GLU A 188 15.08 7.33 8.66
CA GLU A 188 15.46 8.20 9.77
C GLU A 188 14.70 9.53 9.76
N LYS A 189 14.62 10.18 8.59
CA LYS A 189 14.10 11.57 8.48
C LYS A 189 13.76 11.96 7.05
N LEU A 190 13.25 13.18 6.88
CA LEU A 190 13.21 13.88 5.60
C LEU A 190 14.37 14.88 5.51
N ASN A 191 14.86 15.14 4.29
CA ASN A 191 15.74 16.26 4.00
C ASN A 191 14.93 17.53 3.71
N ASP A 192 15.64 18.65 3.43
CA ASP A 192 15.04 19.98 3.17
C ASP A 192 14.15 20.02 1.92
N HIS A 193 14.27 19.04 1.02
CA HIS A 193 13.45 18.89 -0.17
C HIS A 193 12.30 17.86 0.03
N ALA A 194 12.05 17.45 1.28
CA ALA A 194 11.05 16.45 1.66
C ALA A 194 11.28 15.03 1.08
N TYR A 195 12.50 14.70 0.69
CA TYR A 195 12.89 13.32 0.38
C TYR A 195 13.21 12.55 1.64
N ILE A 196 12.82 11.29 1.67
CA ILE A 196 13.16 10.35 2.75
C ILE A 196 14.66 10.05 2.70
N VAL A 197 15.31 10.02 3.87
CA VAL A 197 16.76 9.74 4.02
C VAL A 197 16.95 8.57 4.98
N PRO A 198 17.71 7.53 4.55
CA PRO A 198 18.45 7.35 3.30
C PRO A 198 17.55 7.17 2.06
N GLY A 199 16.32 6.69 2.21
CA GLY A 199 15.32 6.59 1.15
C GLY A 199 15.69 5.68 -0.02
N LEU A 200 15.09 5.98 -1.16
CA LEU A 200 15.36 5.32 -2.45
C LEU A 200 15.26 6.30 -3.65
N GLY A 201 15.22 7.61 -3.38
CA GLY A 201 14.98 8.64 -4.40
C GLY A 201 13.48 8.84 -4.70
N ASP A 202 13.15 9.24 -5.92
CA ASP A 202 11.77 9.35 -6.39
C ASP A 202 11.29 8.00 -6.95
N ALA A 203 10.34 7.37 -6.27
CA ALA A 203 9.83 6.07 -6.67
C ALA A 203 9.10 6.12 -8.02
N GLY A 204 8.37 7.21 -8.30
CA GLY A 204 7.68 7.38 -9.57
C GLY A 204 8.65 7.47 -10.75
N ASP A 205 9.67 8.29 -10.63
CA ASP A 205 10.69 8.44 -11.67
C ASP A 205 11.45 7.12 -11.90
N ARG A 206 11.81 6.41 -10.83
CA ARG A 206 12.48 5.10 -10.94
C ARG A 206 11.58 4.02 -11.53
N LEU A 207 10.27 4.02 -11.20
CA LEU A 207 9.30 3.07 -11.78
C LEU A 207 9.05 3.32 -13.26
N PHE A 208 8.97 4.59 -13.66
CA PHE A 208 8.51 4.94 -15.01
C PHE A 208 9.64 5.39 -15.94
N GLY A 209 10.87 5.55 -15.41
CA GLY A 209 12.02 6.00 -16.20
C GLY A 209 11.85 7.43 -16.71
N THR A 210 11.29 8.31 -15.88
CA THR A 210 10.99 9.70 -16.26
C THR A 210 12.11 10.68 -15.95
N LYS A 211 13.21 10.23 -15.36
CA LYS A 211 14.49 10.94 -15.17
C LYS A 211 15.66 10.03 -15.42
#